data_699e28d5182eac4c3ee6029b33f245af
#
_entry.id   699e28d5182eac4c3ee6029b33f245af
#
_cell.length_a   1.000
_cell.length_b   1.000
_cell.length_c   1.000
_cell.angle_alpha   90.00
_cell.angle_beta   90.00
_cell.angle_gamma   90.00
#
_symmetry.space_group_name_H-M   'P 1'
#
loop_
_entity.id
_entity.type
_entity.pdbx_description
1 polymer ?
#
loop_
_entity_poly.entity_id
_entity_poly.type
_entity_poly.pdbx_seq_one_letter_code
_entity_poly.pdbx_strand_id
1 'polypeptide(L)'
;MTDQLDGADRRTAVIEALDVLGAGPEERFDRITRMTHEAFGVPLTFLNLVHHDVVTTQSTFGWQQGTSVPASEQFCATTVLTPEPMVIPDTTLDPRFAHTAAVAEHGIRFYAGAPLSTLDGTRVGTLCVMDAQPREFSAADVALLRDLARWAERELVHSIERARVQRVLTGLLPEPLVLPGGTVDGLVVPHERGGDLVDWRVASDGALHATVGSVAAAGRAAALLAASARAAVVARTDVALDAAMTGLEAQLTPDLSAAGAVGSLLHVRLDPTDGRVTWADAGHGLALLARTDGSVTPIRSTDRPFGLQRTGHRRTTGSADLGHGDRVVLLTSGALALAGVADVDGFADVVAAHPDDLLGHLRGLLPADGAGRDLAVVQVRRT
;
A
#
# COMPACT_ATOMS: atom_id res chain seq x y z
N MET A 1 -35.03 -13.50 12.88
CA MET A 1 -34.71 -13.56 11.43
C MET A 1 -34.15 -12.25 10.90
N THR A 2 -34.68 -11.08 11.33
CA THR A 2 -34.14 -9.74 10.95
C THR A 2 -32.70 -9.49 11.48
N ASP A 3 -32.42 -9.90 12.70
CA ASP A 3 -31.12 -9.68 13.38
C ASP A 3 -29.95 -10.51 12.76
N GLN A 4 -30.26 -11.64 12.12
CA GLN A 4 -29.25 -12.47 11.42
C GLN A 4 -28.92 -11.92 10.02
N LEU A 5 -29.87 -11.29 9.33
CA LEU A 5 -29.65 -10.64 8.04
C LEU A 5 -28.79 -9.40 8.22
N ASP A 6 -29.06 -8.57 9.25
CA ASP A 6 -28.23 -7.41 9.60
C ASP A 6 -26.78 -7.82 9.94
N GLY A 7 -26.61 -8.98 10.58
CA GLY A 7 -25.26 -9.51 10.91
C GLY A 7 -24.48 -10.01 9.70
N ALA A 8 -25.13 -10.59 8.69
CA ALA A 8 -24.49 -11.07 7.47
C ALA A 8 -24.07 -9.91 6.56
N ASP A 9 -24.94 -8.91 6.37
CA ASP A 9 -24.66 -7.72 5.57
C ASP A 9 -23.52 -6.89 6.19
N ARG A 10 -23.56 -6.72 7.53
CA ARG A 10 -22.47 -6.05 8.25
C ARG A 10 -21.14 -6.78 8.12
N ARG A 11 -21.15 -8.12 8.21
CA ARG A 11 -19.95 -8.95 8.02
C ARG A 11 -19.37 -8.77 6.63
N THR A 12 -20.21 -8.84 5.60
CA THR A 12 -19.81 -8.64 4.21
C THR A 12 -19.17 -7.26 4.01
N ALA A 13 -19.82 -6.19 4.47
CA ALA A 13 -19.29 -4.84 4.37
C ALA A 13 -17.94 -4.67 5.08
N VAL A 14 -17.75 -5.34 6.23
CA VAL A 14 -16.48 -5.33 6.95
C VAL A 14 -15.41 -6.08 6.17
N ILE A 15 -15.71 -7.24 5.59
CA ILE A 15 -14.75 -8.05 4.83
C ILE A 15 -14.34 -7.33 3.53
N GLU A 16 -15.27 -6.68 2.84
CA GLU A 16 -14.95 -5.83 1.69
C GLU A 16 -14.04 -4.66 2.08
N ALA A 17 -14.28 -4.07 3.27
CA ALA A 17 -13.41 -3.02 3.79
C ALA A 17 -12.02 -3.51 4.22
N LEU A 18 -11.84 -4.81 4.46
CA LEU A 18 -10.55 -5.45 4.78
C LEU A 18 -9.61 -5.48 3.57
N ASP A 19 -10.17 -5.44 2.35
CA ASP A 19 -9.43 -5.51 1.08
C ASP A 19 -8.49 -6.73 0.98
N VAL A 20 -8.90 -7.84 1.61
CA VAL A 20 -8.14 -9.11 1.62
C VAL A 20 -8.69 -10.12 0.62
N LEU A 21 -9.91 -9.90 0.11
CA LEU A 21 -10.50 -10.79 -0.88
C LEU A 21 -9.78 -10.63 -2.24
N GLY A 22 -9.22 -11.73 -2.73
CA GLY A 22 -8.51 -11.72 -4.01
C GLY A 22 -7.09 -11.16 -3.97
N ALA A 23 -6.56 -10.81 -2.79
CA ALA A 23 -5.18 -10.31 -2.65
C ALA A 23 -4.10 -11.38 -2.91
N GLY A 24 -4.47 -12.64 -3.14
CA GLY A 24 -3.53 -13.74 -3.30
C GLY A 24 -2.91 -14.23 -1.98
N PRO A 25 -1.89 -15.11 -2.07
CA PRO A 25 -1.21 -15.64 -0.89
C PRO A 25 -0.46 -14.54 -0.11
N GLU A 26 -0.63 -14.52 1.21
CA GLU A 26 0.07 -13.58 2.08
C GLU A 26 0.80 -14.33 3.20
N GLU A 27 2.14 -14.26 3.25
CA GLU A 27 3.00 -14.98 4.21
C GLU A 27 2.57 -14.77 5.67
N ARG A 28 2.00 -13.64 6.03
CA ARG A 28 1.50 -13.40 7.40
C ARG A 28 0.36 -14.33 7.80
N PHE A 29 -0.54 -14.69 6.86
CA PHE A 29 -1.62 -15.63 7.08
C PHE A 29 -1.12 -17.07 6.91
N ASP A 30 -0.25 -17.31 5.93
CA ASP A 30 0.34 -18.64 5.68
C ASP A 30 1.20 -19.11 6.85
N ARG A 31 1.88 -18.19 7.54
CA ARG A 31 2.60 -18.47 8.78
C ARG A 31 1.65 -18.94 9.90
N ILE A 32 0.46 -18.33 10.01
CA ILE A 32 -0.52 -18.71 11.03
C ILE A 32 -1.07 -20.10 10.75
N THR A 33 -1.49 -20.40 9.52
CA THR A 33 -2.00 -21.75 9.17
C THR A 33 -0.94 -22.80 9.31
N ARG A 34 0.31 -22.55 8.94
CA ARG A 34 1.45 -23.46 9.15
C ARG A 34 1.73 -23.72 10.63
N MET A 35 1.79 -22.67 11.46
CA MET A 35 1.98 -22.85 12.91
C MET A 35 0.80 -23.57 13.57
N THR A 36 -0.43 -23.34 13.09
CA THR A 36 -1.62 -24.07 13.56
C THR A 36 -1.53 -25.55 13.20
N HIS A 37 -1.10 -25.88 11.97
CA HIS A 37 -0.82 -27.26 11.57
C HIS A 37 0.20 -27.93 12.52
N GLU A 38 1.33 -27.26 12.77
CA GLU A 38 2.40 -27.80 13.63
C GLU A 38 1.93 -28.00 15.08
N ALA A 39 1.15 -27.04 15.61
CA ALA A 39 0.68 -27.07 17.01
C ALA A 39 -0.26 -28.22 17.30
N PHE A 40 -1.14 -28.59 16.35
CA PHE A 40 -2.14 -29.64 16.55
C PHE A 40 -1.83 -30.96 15.83
N GLY A 41 -0.81 -30.97 14.96
CA GLY A 41 -0.46 -32.15 14.16
C GLY A 41 -1.62 -32.63 13.28
N VAL A 42 -2.39 -31.70 12.71
CA VAL A 42 -3.55 -31.96 11.85
C VAL A 42 -3.17 -31.80 10.39
N PRO A 43 -3.73 -32.61 9.46
CA PRO A 43 -3.35 -32.50 8.03
C PRO A 43 -3.85 -31.20 7.36
N LEU A 44 -4.94 -30.62 7.85
CA LEU A 44 -5.59 -29.48 7.21
C LEU A 44 -5.82 -28.35 8.21
N THR A 45 -5.40 -27.15 7.82
CA THR A 45 -5.72 -25.90 8.53
C THR A 45 -6.17 -24.84 7.55
N PHE A 46 -7.11 -24.00 7.98
CA PHE A 46 -7.68 -22.96 7.14
C PHE A 46 -7.86 -21.66 7.93
N LEU A 47 -7.55 -20.56 7.30
CA LEU A 47 -8.04 -19.24 7.62
C LEU A 47 -9.09 -18.87 6.58
N ASN A 48 -10.34 -18.88 6.96
CA ASN A 48 -11.49 -18.68 6.08
C ASN A 48 -12.21 -17.39 6.43
N LEU A 49 -12.68 -16.67 5.38
CA LEU A 49 -13.57 -15.53 5.49
C LEU A 49 -14.98 -15.96 5.05
N VAL A 50 -16.00 -15.50 5.78
CA VAL A 50 -17.41 -15.83 5.51
C VAL A 50 -18.14 -14.55 5.09
N HIS A 51 -18.46 -14.41 3.82
CA HIS A 51 -19.10 -13.22 3.27
C HIS A 51 -20.17 -13.61 2.24
N HIS A 52 -21.22 -12.81 2.12
CA HIS A 52 -22.40 -13.20 1.34
C HIS A 52 -22.80 -14.64 1.71
N ASP A 53 -23.04 -15.48 0.73
CA ASP A 53 -23.37 -16.90 0.88
C ASP A 53 -22.18 -17.82 0.56
N VAL A 54 -20.94 -17.34 0.74
CA VAL A 54 -19.73 -18.09 0.43
C VAL A 54 -18.72 -18.07 1.60
N VAL A 55 -17.90 -19.10 1.65
CA VAL A 55 -16.68 -19.18 2.46
C VAL A 55 -15.49 -19.13 1.52
N THR A 56 -14.65 -18.10 1.68
CA THR A 56 -13.42 -17.95 0.90
C THR A 56 -12.21 -18.32 1.75
N THR A 57 -11.38 -19.21 1.24
CA THR A 57 -10.13 -19.63 1.89
C THR A 57 -9.04 -18.58 1.61
N GLN A 58 -8.71 -17.78 2.62
CA GLN A 58 -7.66 -16.75 2.55
C GLN A 58 -6.27 -17.35 2.68
N SER A 59 -6.10 -18.33 3.56
CA SER A 59 -4.87 -19.11 3.73
C SER A 59 -5.16 -20.53 4.17
N THR A 60 -4.32 -21.48 3.80
CA THR A 60 -4.48 -22.88 4.17
C THR A 60 -3.14 -23.61 4.21
N PHE A 61 -3.09 -24.67 5.01
CA PHE A 61 -2.08 -25.72 4.91
C PHE A 61 -2.77 -27.04 4.57
N GLY A 62 -2.22 -27.75 3.60
CA GLY A 62 -2.72 -29.07 3.17
C GLY A 62 -3.88 -29.04 2.16
N TRP A 63 -4.33 -27.86 1.71
CA TRP A 63 -5.40 -27.68 0.73
C TRP A 63 -5.07 -26.62 -0.30
N GLN A 64 -5.93 -26.46 -1.32
CA GLN A 64 -5.79 -25.42 -2.34
C GLN A 64 -6.27 -24.06 -1.81
N GLN A 65 -5.41 -23.04 -1.92
CA GLN A 65 -5.71 -21.66 -1.51
C GLN A 65 -6.57 -20.94 -2.56
N GLY A 66 -7.29 -19.88 -2.11
CA GLY A 66 -8.09 -19.03 -2.99
C GLY A 66 -9.40 -19.65 -3.46
N THR A 67 -9.81 -20.80 -2.90
CA THR A 67 -11.11 -21.42 -3.23
C THR A 67 -12.25 -20.73 -2.49
N SER A 68 -13.39 -20.57 -3.19
CA SER A 68 -14.65 -20.12 -2.59
C SER A 68 -15.71 -21.20 -2.75
N VAL A 69 -16.41 -21.50 -1.68
CA VAL A 69 -17.45 -22.55 -1.63
C VAL A 69 -18.72 -22.02 -0.99
N PRO A 70 -19.91 -22.57 -1.34
CA PRO A 70 -21.18 -22.15 -0.71
C PRO A 70 -21.14 -22.28 0.81
N ALA A 71 -21.59 -21.25 1.53
CA ALA A 71 -21.57 -21.21 3.00
C ALA A 71 -22.52 -22.22 3.65
N SER A 72 -23.62 -22.57 2.96
CA SER A 72 -24.67 -23.46 3.50
C SER A 72 -24.21 -24.85 3.93
N GLU A 73 -23.08 -25.31 3.38
CA GLU A 73 -22.53 -26.66 3.67
C GLU A 73 -21.20 -26.61 4.45
N GLN A 74 -20.84 -25.46 4.97
CA GLN A 74 -19.53 -25.27 5.59
C GLN A 74 -19.62 -25.11 7.12
N PHE A 75 -18.74 -25.81 7.83
CA PHE A 75 -18.57 -25.67 9.29
C PHE A 75 -18.31 -24.22 9.70
N CYS A 76 -17.51 -23.51 8.90
CA CYS A 76 -17.10 -22.12 9.16
C CYS A 76 -18.28 -21.15 9.21
N ALA A 77 -19.30 -21.38 8.35
CA ALA A 77 -20.51 -20.56 8.32
C ALA A 77 -21.33 -20.70 9.62
N THR A 78 -21.28 -21.87 10.24
CA THR A 78 -21.91 -22.09 11.55
C THR A 78 -21.04 -21.53 12.68
N THR A 79 -19.72 -21.73 12.61
CA THR A 79 -18.77 -21.26 13.64
C THR A 79 -18.84 -19.74 13.84
N VAL A 80 -18.98 -18.94 12.77
CA VAL A 80 -19.05 -17.47 12.88
C VAL A 80 -20.32 -16.95 13.56
N LEU A 81 -21.33 -17.78 13.76
CA LEU A 81 -22.60 -17.33 14.37
C LEU A 81 -22.45 -17.11 15.88
N THR A 82 -21.48 -17.75 16.53
CA THR A 82 -21.26 -17.64 17.97
C THR A 82 -19.85 -17.16 18.28
N PRO A 83 -19.60 -16.51 19.43
CA PRO A 83 -18.25 -16.10 19.83
C PRO A 83 -17.38 -17.26 20.33
N GLU A 84 -17.97 -18.42 20.55
CA GLU A 84 -17.26 -19.59 21.10
C GLU A 84 -16.75 -20.50 19.97
N PRO A 85 -15.57 -21.12 20.14
CA PRO A 85 -15.09 -22.13 19.22
C PRO A 85 -16.07 -23.31 19.12
N MET A 86 -16.23 -23.82 17.90
CA MET A 86 -16.99 -25.03 17.62
C MET A 86 -16.04 -26.21 17.47
N VAL A 87 -16.31 -27.32 18.22
CA VAL A 87 -15.54 -28.54 18.12
C VAL A 87 -16.49 -29.70 17.79
N ILE A 88 -16.15 -30.48 16.79
CA ILE A 88 -16.90 -31.69 16.37
C ILE A 88 -15.89 -32.84 16.29
N PRO A 89 -15.82 -33.70 17.35
CA PRO A 89 -14.87 -34.81 17.42
C PRO A 89 -15.04 -35.84 16.30
N ASP A 90 -16.28 -36.07 15.86
CA ASP A 90 -16.62 -36.90 14.69
C ASP A 90 -17.80 -36.31 13.95
N THR A 91 -17.53 -35.74 12.78
CA THR A 91 -18.51 -35.02 11.96
C THR A 91 -19.60 -35.92 11.41
N THR A 92 -19.37 -37.24 11.30
CA THR A 92 -20.40 -38.18 10.85
C THR A 92 -21.50 -38.42 11.88
N LEU A 93 -21.24 -38.08 13.16
CA LEU A 93 -22.19 -38.18 14.24
C LEU A 93 -23.00 -36.90 14.46
N ASP A 94 -22.61 -35.81 13.82
CA ASP A 94 -23.33 -34.52 13.89
C ASP A 94 -24.34 -34.41 12.75
N PRO A 95 -25.65 -34.45 13.05
CA PRO A 95 -26.69 -34.42 12.00
C PRO A 95 -26.70 -33.15 11.15
N ARG A 96 -26.08 -32.07 11.61
CA ARG A 96 -25.96 -30.81 10.84
C ARG A 96 -25.00 -30.95 9.65
N PHE A 97 -23.99 -31.83 9.78
CA PHE A 97 -22.87 -31.88 8.83
C PHE A 97 -22.64 -33.24 8.19
N ALA A 98 -23.19 -34.33 8.78
CA ALA A 98 -22.93 -35.70 8.35
C ALA A 98 -23.18 -35.98 6.84
N HIS A 99 -24.01 -35.18 6.19
CA HIS A 99 -24.38 -35.31 4.77
C HIS A 99 -23.79 -34.20 3.87
N THR A 100 -22.98 -33.30 4.42
CA THR A 100 -22.32 -32.27 3.64
C THR A 100 -21.24 -32.83 2.74
N ALA A 101 -20.91 -32.14 1.63
CA ALA A 101 -19.82 -32.54 0.73
C ALA A 101 -18.48 -32.67 1.45
N ALA A 102 -18.20 -31.82 2.45
CA ALA A 102 -16.99 -31.90 3.26
C ALA A 102 -16.84 -33.27 3.95
N VAL A 103 -17.94 -33.84 4.45
CA VAL A 103 -17.96 -35.14 5.13
C VAL A 103 -18.11 -36.29 4.13
N ALA A 104 -19.09 -36.21 3.21
CA ALA A 104 -19.45 -37.29 2.30
C ALA A 104 -18.44 -37.51 1.16
N GLU A 105 -17.88 -36.43 0.61
CA GLU A 105 -17.01 -36.49 -0.56
C GLU A 105 -15.53 -36.33 -0.19
N HIS A 106 -15.22 -35.42 0.77
CA HIS A 106 -13.85 -35.14 1.17
C HIS A 106 -13.41 -35.90 2.42
N GLY A 107 -14.29 -36.68 3.05
CA GLY A 107 -13.96 -37.59 4.15
C GLY A 107 -13.52 -36.90 5.44
N ILE A 108 -13.92 -35.64 5.65
CA ILE A 108 -13.60 -34.92 6.88
C ILE A 108 -14.35 -35.55 8.04
N ARG A 109 -13.62 -35.99 9.08
CA ARG A 109 -14.14 -36.68 10.28
C ARG A 109 -14.01 -35.83 11.55
N PHE A 110 -13.11 -34.86 11.56
CA PHE A 110 -12.88 -33.98 12.69
C PHE A 110 -12.89 -32.52 12.24
N TYR A 111 -13.47 -31.64 13.04
CA TYR A 111 -13.44 -30.19 12.86
C TYR A 111 -13.28 -29.49 14.21
N ALA A 112 -12.38 -28.54 14.30
CA ALA A 112 -12.39 -27.51 15.34
C ALA A 112 -12.11 -26.13 14.71
N GLY A 113 -12.96 -25.14 15.03
CA GLY A 113 -12.84 -23.80 14.50
C GLY A 113 -13.08 -22.75 15.56
N ALA A 114 -12.25 -21.73 15.58
CA ALA A 114 -12.43 -20.51 16.37
C ALA A 114 -12.86 -19.35 15.46
N PRO A 115 -13.89 -18.58 15.84
CA PRO A 115 -14.31 -17.41 15.05
C PRO A 115 -13.23 -16.33 15.10
N LEU A 116 -13.13 -15.55 14.02
CA LEU A 116 -12.27 -14.37 13.88
C LEU A 116 -13.14 -13.13 13.95
N SER A 117 -12.81 -12.21 14.85
CA SER A 117 -13.56 -10.98 15.08
C SER A 117 -12.72 -9.76 14.81
N THR A 118 -13.34 -8.71 14.33
CA THR A 118 -12.76 -7.37 14.24
C THR A 118 -12.90 -6.62 15.57
N LEU A 119 -12.28 -5.44 15.68
CA LEU A 119 -12.28 -4.64 16.92
C LEU A 119 -13.69 -4.23 17.39
N ASP A 120 -14.64 -4.12 16.48
CA ASP A 120 -16.05 -3.81 16.77
C ASP A 120 -16.89 -5.05 17.10
N GLY A 121 -16.25 -6.23 17.23
CA GLY A 121 -16.88 -7.50 17.53
C GLY A 121 -17.57 -8.19 16.37
N THR A 122 -17.48 -7.66 15.15
CA THR A 122 -18.03 -8.33 13.96
C THR A 122 -17.21 -9.57 13.64
N ARG A 123 -17.85 -10.74 13.63
CA ARG A 123 -17.19 -12.00 13.30
C ARG A 123 -17.13 -12.15 11.77
N VAL A 124 -15.91 -12.20 11.22
CA VAL A 124 -15.64 -12.14 9.77
C VAL A 124 -15.22 -13.48 9.18
N GLY A 125 -14.80 -14.43 10.01
CA GLY A 125 -14.28 -15.71 9.51
C GLY A 125 -13.91 -16.66 10.61
N THR A 126 -13.06 -17.63 10.29
CA THR A 126 -12.60 -18.67 11.22
C THR A 126 -11.14 -19.02 10.99
N LEU A 127 -10.43 -19.35 12.08
CA LEU A 127 -9.25 -20.21 12.01
C LEU A 127 -9.69 -21.62 12.41
N CYS A 128 -9.51 -22.58 11.52
CA CYS A 128 -9.98 -23.94 11.80
C CYS A 128 -8.99 -25.02 11.38
N VAL A 129 -9.14 -26.16 12.01
CA VAL A 129 -8.37 -27.39 11.82
C VAL A 129 -9.30 -28.54 11.48
N MET A 130 -8.89 -29.42 10.57
CA MET A 130 -9.67 -30.55 10.11
C MET A 130 -8.81 -31.82 9.96
N ASP A 131 -9.43 -32.99 10.12
CA ASP A 131 -8.80 -34.27 9.88
C ASP A 131 -9.79 -35.26 9.25
N ALA A 132 -9.26 -36.22 8.50
CA ALA A 132 -10.00 -37.37 7.99
C ALA A 132 -10.23 -38.48 9.05
N GLN A 133 -9.71 -38.29 10.25
CA GLN A 133 -9.93 -39.19 11.40
C GLN A 133 -10.61 -38.43 12.55
N PRO A 134 -11.49 -39.07 13.32
CA PRO A 134 -12.02 -38.50 14.55
C PRO A 134 -10.90 -38.15 15.52
N ARG A 135 -11.07 -37.04 16.25
CA ARG A 135 -10.09 -36.60 17.27
C ARG A 135 -10.79 -36.14 18.55
N GLU A 136 -10.17 -36.44 19.68
CA GLU A 136 -10.45 -35.72 20.91
C GLU A 136 -9.73 -34.38 20.89
N PHE A 137 -10.41 -33.32 21.34
CA PHE A 137 -9.88 -31.97 21.37
C PHE A 137 -10.11 -31.40 22.77
N SER A 138 -9.05 -31.28 23.54
CA SER A 138 -9.12 -30.94 24.96
C SER A 138 -9.44 -29.45 25.18
N ALA A 139 -9.81 -29.09 26.40
CA ALA A 139 -9.99 -27.67 26.74
C ALA A 139 -8.70 -26.82 26.55
N ALA A 140 -7.53 -27.45 26.72
CA ALA A 140 -6.25 -26.81 26.46
C ALA A 140 -6.05 -26.53 24.93
N ASP A 141 -6.46 -27.49 24.07
CA ASP A 141 -6.40 -27.34 22.63
C ASP A 141 -7.36 -26.25 22.16
N VAL A 142 -8.57 -26.20 22.73
CA VAL A 142 -9.54 -25.11 22.46
C VAL A 142 -8.97 -23.75 22.84
N ALA A 143 -8.30 -23.63 23.99
CA ALA A 143 -7.66 -22.41 24.44
C ALA A 143 -6.53 -22.00 23.48
N LEU A 144 -5.68 -22.93 23.05
CA LEU A 144 -4.60 -22.67 22.09
C LEU A 144 -5.13 -22.25 20.72
N LEU A 145 -6.18 -22.91 20.21
CA LEU A 145 -6.81 -22.52 18.95
C LEU A 145 -7.39 -21.10 19.02
N ARG A 146 -7.99 -20.74 20.15
CA ARG A 146 -8.48 -19.37 20.40
C ARG A 146 -7.35 -18.35 20.45
N ASP A 147 -6.18 -18.68 21.01
CA ASP A 147 -5.04 -17.78 21.05
C ASP A 147 -4.42 -17.57 19.66
N LEU A 148 -4.34 -18.63 18.85
CA LEU A 148 -3.92 -18.53 17.44
C LEU A 148 -4.93 -17.71 16.61
N ALA A 149 -6.23 -17.88 16.86
CA ALA A 149 -7.28 -17.09 16.24
C ALA A 149 -7.14 -15.58 16.58
N ARG A 150 -6.85 -15.23 17.83
CA ARG A 150 -6.56 -13.84 18.23
C ARG A 150 -5.33 -13.27 17.54
N TRP A 151 -4.33 -14.10 17.21
CA TRP A 151 -3.22 -13.63 16.37
C TRP A 151 -3.68 -13.34 14.95
N ALA A 152 -4.49 -14.22 14.34
CA ALA A 152 -5.09 -13.97 13.02
C ALA A 152 -5.97 -12.71 13.00
N GLU A 153 -6.74 -12.45 14.05
CA GLU A 153 -7.53 -11.23 14.21
C GLU A 153 -6.65 -9.96 14.17
N ARG A 154 -5.51 -9.98 14.88
CA ARG A 154 -4.57 -8.85 14.87
C ARG A 154 -4.00 -8.61 13.47
N GLU A 155 -3.65 -9.67 12.73
CA GLU A 155 -3.16 -9.53 11.35
C GLU A 155 -4.26 -9.00 10.40
N LEU A 156 -5.52 -9.40 10.60
CA LEU A 156 -6.65 -8.87 9.83
C LEU A 156 -6.90 -7.38 10.13
N VAL A 157 -6.83 -6.95 11.38
CA VAL A 157 -6.99 -5.53 11.77
C VAL A 157 -5.88 -4.67 11.17
N HIS A 158 -4.65 -5.14 11.18
CA HIS A 158 -3.54 -4.44 10.53
C HIS A 158 -3.77 -4.26 9.02
N SER A 159 -4.46 -5.20 8.36
CA SER A 159 -4.86 -5.04 6.95
C SER A 159 -5.81 -3.87 6.74
N ILE A 160 -6.83 -3.73 7.58
CA ILE A 160 -7.81 -2.63 7.46
C ILE A 160 -7.11 -1.28 7.52
N GLU A 161 -6.22 -1.10 8.50
CA GLU A 161 -5.50 0.16 8.66
C GLU A 161 -4.59 0.46 7.47
N ARG A 162 -3.91 -0.56 6.93
CA ARG A 162 -3.09 -0.44 5.72
C ARG A 162 -3.93 -0.05 4.52
N ALA A 163 -4.99 -0.79 4.22
CA ALA A 163 -5.87 -0.52 3.09
C ALA A 163 -6.53 0.87 3.17
N ARG A 164 -6.88 1.34 4.38
CA ARG A 164 -7.40 2.70 4.59
C ARG A 164 -6.37 3.77 4.29
N VAL A 165 -5.15 3.64 4.83
CA VAL A 165 -4.04 4.56 4.54
C VAL A 165 -3.73 4.57 3.05
N GLN A 166 -3.64 3.39 2.43
CA GLN A 166 -3.40 3.25 1.01
C GLN A 166 -4.46 3.96 0.16
N ARG A 167 -5.75 3.77 0.46
CA ARG A 167 -6.85 4.45 -0.24
C ARG A 167 -6.79 5.96 -0.10
N VAL A 168 -6.48 6.49 1.09
CA VAL A 168 -6.30 7.92 1.31
C VAL A 168 -5.11 8.44 0.50
N LEU A 169 -3.97 7.77 0.55
CA LEU A 169 -2.78 8.15 -0.21
C LEU A 169 -3.04 8.12 -1.72
N THR A 170 -3.68 7.06 -2.22
CA THR A 170 -4.06 6.94 -3.64
C THR A 170 -5.06 8.04 -4.05
N GLY A 171 -6.05 8.32 -3.21
CA GLY A 171 -7.04 9.39 -3.47
C GLY A 171 -6.46 10.81 -3.41
N LEU A 172 -5.24 10.97 -2.89
CA LEU A 172 -4.51 12.23 -2.91
C LEU A 172 -3.63 12.41 -4.14
N LEU A 173 -3.46 11.37 -4.98
CA LEU A 173 -2.65 11.47 -6.18
C LEU A 173 -3.34 12.38 -7.21
N PRO A 174 -2.61 13.31 -7.82
CA PRO A 174 -3.18 14.19 -8.83
C PRO A 174 -3.38 13.45 -10.15
N GLU A 175 -4.43 13.83 -10.88
CA GLU A 175 -4.70 13.34 -12.24
C GLU A 175 -3.66 13.89 -13.23
N PRO A 176 -3.34 13.16 -14.32
CA PRO A 176 -2.49 13.68 -15.38
C PRO A 176 -2.99 15.02 -15.93
N LEU A 177 -2.08 15.95 -16.17
CA LEU A 177 -2.39 17.28 -16.68
C LEU A 177 -1.90 17.42 -18.12
N VAL A 178 -2.78 17.95 -18.99
CA VAL A 178 -2.47 18.30 -20.37
C VAL A 178 -2.91 19.73 -20.61
N LEU A 179 -1.94 20.62 -20.85
CA LEU A 179 -2.16 22.03 -21.15
C LEU A 179 -1.47 22.42 -22.46
N PRO A 180 -1.90 23.51 -23.11
CA PRO A 180 -1.11 24.10 -24.18
C PRO A 180 0.30 24.46 -23.69
N GLY A 181 1.33 23.88 -24.32
CA GLY A 181 2.75 24.11 -23.97
C GLY A 181 3.32 23.22 -22.87
N GLY A 182 2.54 22.34 -22.22
CA GLY A 182 3.11 21.43 -21.24
C GLY A 182 2.19 20.33 -20.75
N THR A 183 2.79 19.21 -20.37
CA THR A 183 2.09 18.08 -19.73
C THR A 183 2.79 17.65 -18.46
N VAL A 184 2.01 17.11 -17.50
CA VAL A 184 2.54 16.41 -16.33
C VAL A 184 1.81 15.09 -16.17
N ASP A 185 2.55 14.03 -16.07
CA ASP A 185 2.06 12.68 -15.77
C ASP A 185 3.05 11.91 -14.88
N GLY A 186 2.61 10.77 -14.32
CA GLY A 186 3.49 10.01 -13.46
C GLY A 186 3.04 8.56 -13.23
N LEU A 187 3.99 7.77 -12.75
CA LEU A 187 3.78 6.47 -12.13
C LEU A 187 4.01 6.63 -10.64
N VAL A 188 2.96 6.46 -9.83
CA VAL A 188 3.04 6.55 -8.36
C VAL A 188 2.42 5.31 -7.75
N VAL A 189 3.20 4.60 -6.95
CA VAL A 189 2.80 3.41 -6.22
C VAL A 189 3.08 3.66 -4.74
N PRO A 190 2.09 4.10 -3.96
CA PRO A 190 2.27 4.30 -2.53
C PRO A 190 2.41 2.96 -1.81
N HIS A 191 3.24 2.94 -0.75
CA HIS A 191 3.42 1.79 0.12
C HIS A 191 2.84 2.06 1.52
N GLU A 192 2.56 1.01 2.27
CA GLU A 192 1.90 1.06 3.59
C GLU A 192 2.61 1.94 4.64
N ARG A 193 3.94 2.09 4.53
CA ARG A 193 4.71 2.93 5.47
C ARG A 193 4.61 4.42 5.14
N GLY A 194 4.19 4.76 3.90
CA GLY A 194 4.18 6.13 3.44
C GLY A 194 5.59 6.75 3.47
N GLY A 195 5.67 8.04 3.27
CA GLY A 195 6.92 8.79 3.35
C GLY A 195 7.23 9.55 2.08
N ASP A 196 6.92 9.01 0.93
CA ASP A 196 7.01 9.76 -0.31
C ASP A 196 5.83 10.73 -0.44
N LEU A 197 6.12 11.91 -0.94
CA LEU A 197 5.12 12.89 -1.32
C LEU A 197 5.22 13.17 -2.81
N VAL A 198 4.08 13.26 -3.46
CA VAL A 198 3.98 13.58 -4.87
C VAL A 198 2.82 14.54 -5.06
N ASP A 199 3.04 15.57 -5.86
CA ASP A 199 1.99 16.49 -6.24
C ASP A 199 2.33 17.18 -7.55
N TRP A 200 1.31 17.46 -8.37
CA TRP A 200 1.44 18.37 -9.51
C TRP A 200 0.13 19.12 -9.74
N ARG A 201 0.22 20.32 -10.25
CA ARG A 201 -0.92 21.23 -10.44
C ARG A 201 -0.58 22.37 -11.36
N VAL A 202 -1.60 23.15 -11.67
CA VAL A 202 -1.50 24.41 -12.40
C VAL A 202 -1.59 25.57 -11.42
N ALA A 203 -0.69 26.53 -11.52
CA ALA A 203 -0.75 27.79 -10.79
C ALA A 203 -1.72 28.79 -11.45
N SER A 204 -2.07 29.86 -10.74
CA SER A 204 -2.97 30.89 -11.25
C SER A 204 -2.44 31.61 -12.49
N ASP A 205 -1.13 31.64 -12.69
CA ASP A 205 -0.44 32.19 -13.87
C ASP A 205 -0.30 31.18 -15.03
N GLY A 206 -0.86 29.99 -14.90
CA GLY A 206 -0.82 28.91 -15.90
C GLY A 206 0.44 28.06 -15.85
N ALA A 207 1.38 28.30 -14.94
CA ALA A 207 2.57 27.48 -14.81
C ALA A 207 2.26 26.09 -14.26
N LEU A 208 2.97 25.09 -14.77
CA LEU A 208 2.91 23.71 -14.27
C LEU A 208 3.89 23.53 -13.11
N HIS A 209 3.38 23.07 -11.99
CA HIS A 209 4.18 22.72 -10.83
C HIS A 209 4.18 21.22 -10.63
N ALA A 210 5.35 20.66 -10.34
CA ALA A 210 5.50 19.27 -9.91
C ALA A 210 6.43 19.20 -8.70
N THR A 211 6.08 18.33 -7.76
CA THR A 211 6.84 18.15 -6.53
C THR A 211 6.98 16.66 -6.26
N VAL A 212 8.20 16.23 -5.97
CA VAL A 212 8.50 14.89 -5.46
C VAL A 212 9.38 15.05 -4.23
N GLY A 213 9.13 14.26 -3.21
CA GLY A 213 9.92 14.30 -1.98
C GLY A 213 9.77 13.02 -1.18
N SER A 214 10.55 12.92 -0.11
CA SER A 214 10.50 11.79 0.81
C SER A 214 10.76 12.24 2.25
N VAL A 215 10.03 11.68 3.18
CA VAL A 215 10.21 11.89 4.62
C VAL A 215 10.70 10.59 5.25
N ALA A 216 11.90 10.64 5.80
CA ALA A 216 12.48 9.55 6.58
C ALA A 216 12.09 9.72 8.05
N ALA A 217 11.16 8.92 8.52
CA ALA A 217 10.71 8.86 9.91
C ALA A 217 10.34 7.44 10.31
N ALA A 218 10.25 7.18 11.62
CA ALA A 218 9.82 5.88 12.12
C ALA A 218 8.29 5.72 12.04
N GLY A 219 7.84 4.56 11.61
CA GLY A 219 6.43 4.15 11.62
C GLY A 219 5.52 5.08 10.82
N ARG A 220 4.34 5.38 11.37
CA ARG A 220 3.29 6.19 10.72
C ARG A 220 3.61 7.69 10.64
N ALA A 221 4.61 8.17 11.37
CA ALA A 221 5.01 9.57 11.35
C ALA A 221 5.46 10.02 9.94
N ALA A 222 6.09 9.14 9.17
CA ALA A 222 6.53 9.43 7.80
C ALA A 222 5.34 9.86 6.92
N ALA A 223 4.25 9.08 6.88
CA ALA A 223 3.06 9.39 6.08
C ALA A 223 2.38 10.70 6.49
N LEU A 224 2.25 10.95 7.81
CA LEU A 224 1.64 12.18 8.31
C LEU A 224 2.47 13.42 7.96
N LEU A 225 3.79 13.34 8.12
CA LEU A 225 4.70 14.43 7.78
C LEU A 225 4.77 14.65 6.26
N ALA A 226 4.74 13.59 5.45
CA ALA A 226 4.67 13.70 3.99
C ALA A 226 3.37 14.39 3.55
N ALA A 227 2.22 14.04 4.14
CA ALA A 227 0.94 14.69 3.86
C ALA A 227 0.94 16.17 4.29
N SER A 228 1.54 16.50 5.45
CA SER A 228 1.72 17.88 5.92
C SER A 228 2.62 18.67 4.96
N ALA A 229 3.74 18.09 4.55
CA ALA A 229 4.65 18.72 3.59
C ALA A 229 3.96 18.96 2.24
N ARG A 230 3.18 17.98 1.73
CA ARG A 230 2.39 18.16 0.52
C ARG A 230 1.39 19.32 0.65
N ALA A 231 0.62 19.36 1.73
CA ALA A 231 -0.33 20.44 1.97
C ALA A 231 0.36 21.82 2.03
N ALA A 232 1.53 21.89 2.67
CA ALA A 232 2.33 23.12 2.75
C ALA A 232 2.87 23.58 1.38
N VAL A 233 3.25 22.65 0.50
CA VAL A 233 3.63 22.93 -0.90
C VAL A 233 2.43 23.44 -1.69
N VAL A 234 1.27 22.77 -1.59
CA VAL A 234 0.03 23.17 -2.26
C VAL A 234 -0.37 24.61 -1.90
N ALA A 235 -0.30 24.96 -0.62
CA ALA A 235 -0.65 26.29 -0.12
C ALA A 235 0.27 27.42 -0.64
N ARG A 236 1.40 27.09 -1.30
CA ARG A 236 2.40 28.03 -1.81
C ARG A 236 2.55 28.02 -3.33
N THR A 237 1.56 27.49 -4.05
CA THR A 237 1.60 27.36 -5.51
C THR A 237 1.85 28.71 -6.20
N ASP A 238 1.18 29.77 -5.77
CA ASP A 238 1.26 31.11 -6.37
C ASP A 238 2.31 32.02 -5.69
N VAL A 239 3.23 31.41 -4.93
CA VAL A 239 4.33 32.13 -4.26
C VAL A 239 5.62 31.93 -5.04
N ALA A 240 6.46 32.97 -5.16
CA ALA A 240 7.78 32.86 -5.79
C ALA A 240 8.59 31.72 -5.14
N LEU A 241 9.30 30.95 -5.98
CA LEU A 241 9.91 29.65 -5.58
C LEU A 241 10.84 29.77 -4.36
N ASP A 242 11.67 30.79 -4.29
CA ASP A 242 12.60 31.03 -3.18
C ASP A 242 11.86 31.37 -1.86
N ALA A 243 10.80 32.15 -1.94
CA ALA A 243 9.94 32.48 -0.80
C ALA A 243 9.10 31.28 -0.36
N ALA A 244 8.60 30.48 -1.31
CA ALA A 244 7.88 29.25 -1.04
C ALA A 244 8.77 28.26 -0.28
N MET A 245 10.00 28.03 -0.71
CA MET A 245 10.96 27.13 -0.07
C MET A 245 11.37 27.62 1.33
N THR A 246 11.52 28.95 1.51
CA THR A 246 11.79 29.54 2.84
C THR A 246 10.62 29.32 3.80
N GLY A 247 9.38 29.51 3.32
CA GLY A 247 8.18 29.26 4.13
C GLY A 247 7.97 27.79 4.45
N LEU A 248 8.33 26.87 3.54
CA LEU A 248 8.32 25.43 3.78
C LEU A 248 9.32 25.04 4.87
N GLU A 249 10.55 25.56 4.82
CA GLU A 249 11.58 25.32 5.86
C GLU A 249 11.06 25.73 7.24
N ALA A 250 10.51 26.93 7.34
CA ALA A 250 10.00 27.48 8.61
C ALA A 250 8.83 26.64 9.18
N GLN A 251 7.97 26.14 8.29
CA GLN A 251 6.80 25.33 8.69
C GLN A 251 7.16 23.91 9.05
N LEU A 252 8.01 23.23 8.25
CA LEU A 252 8.25 21.79 8.39
C LEU A 252 9.33 21.46 9.42
N THR A 253 10.32 22.34 9.62
CA THR A 253 11.46 22.07 10.54
C THR A 253 11.02 21.74 11.96
N PRO A 254 10.09 22.44 12.61
CA PRO A 254 9.65 22.11 13.96
C PRO A 254 9.06 20.70 14.07
N ASP A 255 8.19 20.32 13.11
CA ASP A 255 7.50 19.03 13.12
C ASP A 255 8.48 17.88 12.82
N LEU A 256 9.38 18.08 11.84
CA LEU A 256 10.43 17.12 11.52
C LEU A 256 11.38 16.92 12.72
N SER A 257 11.79 18.00 13.38
CA SER A 257 12.66 17.93 14.56
C SER A 257 11.98 17.22 15.73
N ALA A 258 10.72 17.52 16.00
CA ALA A 258 9.96 16.87 17.07
C ALA A 258 9.78 15.36 16.83
N ALA A 259 9.69 14.95 15.58
CA ALA A 259 9.57 13.54 15.18
C ALA A 259 10.92 12.82 15.01
N GLY A 260 12.06 13.51 15.16
CA GLY A 260 13.38 12.96 14.81
C GLY A 260 13.49 12.57 13.34
N ALA A 261 12.80 13.30 12.46
CA ALA A 261 12.64 13.00 11.04
C ALA A 261 13.45 13.97 10.17
N VAL A 262 13.70 13.54 8.93
CA VAL A 262 14.34 14.35 7.89
C VAL A 262 13.50 14.29 6.64
N GLY A 263 13.24 15.43 5.99
CA GLY A 263 12.50 15.53 4.74
C GLY A 263 13.35 16.04 3.60
N SER A 264 13.31 15.37 2.45
CA SER A 264 13.86 15.86 1.19
C SER A 264 12.75 16.20 0.20
N LEU A 265 12.96 17.18 -0.66
CA LEU A 265 11.95 17.61 -1.62
C LEU A 265 12.62 18.28 -2.82
N LEU A 266 12.12 17.94 -4.00
CA LEU A 266 12.38 18.68 -5.23
C LEU A 266 11.07 19.26 -5.74
N HIS A 267 11.06 20.57 -5.99
CA HIS A 267 9.95 21.29 -6.58
C HIS A 267 10.38 21.91 -7.91
N VAL A 268 9.58 21.65 -8.94
CA VAL A 268 9.81 22.15 -10.31
C VAL A 268 8.63 23.01 -10.73
N ARG A 269 8.91 24.10 -11.42
CA ARG A 269 7.92 24.98 -12.07
C ARG A 269 8.30 25.14 -13.53
N LEU A 270 7.41 24.75 -14.45
CA LEU A 270 7.53 24.98 -15.88
C LEU A 270 6.57 26.09 -16.30
N ASP A 271 7.10 27.12 -16.92
CA ASP A 271 6.28 28.08 -17.65
C ASP A 271 6.00 27.53 -19.06
N PRO A 272 4.73 27.19 -19.39
CA PRO A 272 4.42 26.59 -20.67
C PRO A 272 4.50 27.57 -21.85
N THR A 273 4.56 28.89 -21.59
CA THR A 273 4.57 29.90 -22.64
C THR A 273 5.95 30.05 -23.25
N ASP A 274 7.01 30.09 -22.45
CA ASP A 274 8.39 30.24 -22.89
C ASP A 274 9.23 28.98 -22.77
N GLY A 275 8.72 27.96 -22.03
CA GLY A 275 9.40 26.71 -21.78
C GLY A 275 10.48 26.79 -20.70
N ARG A 276 10.52 27.88 -19.95
CA ARG A 276 11.47 28.02 -18.85
C ARG A 276 11.06 27.13 -17.69
N VAL A 277 11.96 26.24 -17.31
CA VAL A 277 11.81 25.43 -16.10
C VAL A 277 12.72 25.99 -15.01
N THR A 278 12.16 26.13 -13.80
CA THR A 278 12.91 26.50 -12.59
C THR A 278 12.67 25.43 -11.52
N TRP A 279 13.65 25.22 -10.66
CA TRP A 279 13.54 24.24 -9.58
C TRP A 279 14.24 24.69 -8.32
N ALA A 280 13.82 24.10 -7.21
CA ALA A 280 14.53 24.14 -5.95
C ALA A 280 14.59 22.73 -5.38
N ASP A 281 15.77 22.32 -4.96
CA ASP A 281 16.04 20.99 -4.42
C ASP A 281 16.49 21.09 -2.97
N ALA A 282 15.73 20.50 -2.08
CA ALA A 282 16.02 20.42 -0.65
C ALA A 282 16.60 19.05 -0.30
N GLY A 283 17.77 18.73 -0.84
CA GLY A 283 18.51 17.50 -0.54
C GLY A 283 17.90 16.23 -1.13
N HIS A 284 17.05 16.34 -2.16
CA HIS A 284 16.43 15.20 -2.81
C HIS A 284 17.35 14.56 -3.86
N GLY A 285 17.90 15.36 -4.79
CA GLY A 285 18.93 14.95 -5.74
C GLY A 285 18.51 13.89 -6.78
N LEU A 286 17.23 13.57 -6.88
CA LEU A 286 16.71 12.52 -7.74
C LEU A 286 15.85 13.14 -8.87
N ALA A 287 16.53 13.81 -9.81
CA ALA A 287 15.89 14.34 -11.01
C ALA A 287 16.83 14.36 -12.21
N LEU A 288 16.23 14.35 -13.39
CA LEU A 288 16.90 14.33 -14.67
C LEU A 288 16.29 15.34 -15.63
N LEU A 289 17.12 16.00 -16.41
CA LEU A 289 16.72 16.78 -17.57
C LEU A 289 16.98 15.94 -18.81
N ALA A 290 15.92 15.50 -19.49
CA ALA A 290 15.99 14.70 -20.71
C ALA A 290 15.60 15.56 -21.92
N ARG A 291 16.47 15.58 -22.91
CA ARG A 291 16.31 16.36 -24.13
C ARG A 291 15.94 15.48 -25.32
N THR A 292 15.34 16.08 -26.31
CA THR A 292 14.96 15.40 -27.56
C THR A 292 16.16 14.99 -28.43
N ASP A 293 17.34 15.56 -28.18
CA ASP A 293 18.61 15.13 -28.82
C ASP A 293 19.19 13.84 -28.22
N GLY A 294 18.50 13.26 -27.22
CA GLY A 294 18.91 12.05 -26.53
C GLY A 294 19.78 12.29 -25.30
N SER A 295 20.19 13.52 -25.05
CA SER A 295 20.96 13.83 -23.84
C SER A 295 20.10 13.78 -22.58
N VAL A 296 20.62 13.12 -21.52
CA VAL A 296 19.98 13.03 -20.21
C VAL A 296 21.00 13.48 -19.15
N THR A 297 20.64 14.52 -18.40
CA THR A 297 21.56 15.14 -17.44
C THR A 297 20.94 15.16 -16.04
N PRO A 298 21.61 14.63 -15.00
CA PRO A 298 21.12 14.72 -13.62
C PRO A 298 21.06 16.16 -13.12
N ILE A 299 19.95 16.50 -12.48
CA ILE A 299 19.80 17.71 -11.67
C ILE A 299 20.30 17.38 -10.26
N ARG A 300 21.47 17.89 -9.89
CA ARG A 300 22.10 17.57 -8.61
C ARG A 300 21.71 18.59 -7.55
N SER A 301 21.35 18.05 -6.38
CA SER A 301 21.08 18.88 -5.21
C SER A 301 22.39 19.48 -4.67
N THR A 302 22.34 20.77 -4.32
CA THR A 302 23.42 21.49 -3.63
C THR A 302 23.03 21.84 -2.19
N ASP A 303 21.78 21.71 -1.85
CA ASP A 303 21.21 22.06 -0.55
C ASP A 303 20.96 20.82 0.33
N ARG A 304 20.82 21.05 1.63
CA ARG A 304 20.53 20.00 2.60
C ARG A 304 19.03 19.70 2.68
N PRO A 305 18.62 18.52 3.10
CA PRO A 305 17.26 18.22 3.45
C PRO A 305 16.63 19.21 4.44
N PHE A 306 15.28 19.28 4.48
CA PHE A 306 14.56 20.05 5.46
C PHE A 306 14.89 19.59 6.89
N GLY A 307 15.01 20.55 7.80
CA GLY A 307 15.42 20.31 9.19
C GLY A 307 16.92 20.23 9.41
N LEU A 308 17.74 20.14 8.33
CA LEU A 308 19.20 20.10 8.40
C LEU A 308 19.87 21.35 7.82
N GLN A 309 19.08 22.31 7.33
CA GLN A 309 19.59 23.54 6.76
C GLN A 309 20.10 24.49 7.85
N ARG A 310 21.13 25.30 7.54
CA ARG A 310 21.64 26.30 8.46
C ARG A 310 20.62 27.47 8.55
N THR A 311 20.42 27.97 9.76
CA THR A 311 19.56 29.13 10.00
C THR A 311 19.99 30.32 9.11
N GLY A 312 19.04 30.95 8.42
CA GLY A 312 19.29 32.10 7.55
C GLY A 312 19.87 31.76 6.16
N HIS A 313 20.10 30.48 5.84
CA HIS A 313 20.51 30.09 4.49
C HIS A 313 19.31 30.09 3.55
N ARG A 314 19.43 30.79 2.41
CA ARG A 314 18.46 30.70 1.31
C ARG A 314 18.77 29.49 0.45
N ARG A 315 17.74 28.78 0.02
CA ARG A 315 17.87 27.63 -0.85
C ARG A 315 18.25 28.08 -2.26
N THR A 316 19.07 27.27 -2.90
CA THR A 316 19.53 27.49 -4.26
C THR A 316 18.41 27.13 -5.24
N THR A 317 18.20 27.98 -6.22
CA THR A 317 17.27 27.69 -7.34
C THR A 317 18.07 27.48 -8.62
N GLY A 318 17.69 26.46 -9.38
CA GLY A 318 18.23 26.22 -10.71
C GLY A 318 17.21 26.61 -11.79
N SER A 319 17.68 26.75 -13.02
CA SER A 319 16.80 26.95 -14.18
C SER A 319 17.40 26.40 -15.46
N ALA A 320 16.54 26.03 -16.40
CA ALA A 320 16.90 25.66 -17.78
C ALA A 320 15.76 26.06 -18.72
N ASP A 321 16.06 26.18 -20.01
CA ASP A 321 15.03 26.34 -21.04
C ASP A 321 14.80 24.95 -21.68
N LEU A 322 13.54 24.52 -21.71
CA LEU A 322 13.12 23.29 -22.37
C LEU A 322 12.73 23.60 -23.81
N GLY A 323 13.25 22.85 -24.76
CA GLY A 323 12.74 22.77 -26.13
C GLY A 323 11.45 21.95 -26.17
N HIS A 324 10.75 22.01 -27.31
CA HIS A 324 9.57 21.19 -27.55
C HIS A 324 9.95 19.68 -27.48
N GLY A 325 9.23 18.90 -26.66
CA GLY A 325 9.51 17.49 -26.41
C GLY A 325 10.50 17.21 -25.27
N ASP A 326 11.28 18.23 -24.84
CA ASP A 326 12.13 18.08 -23.65
C ASP A 326 11.32 17.89 -22.39
N ARG A 327 11.89 17.19 -21.39
CA ARG A 327 11.19 16.90 -20.13
C ARG A 327 12.12 16.93 -18.93
N VAL A 328 11.56 17.22 -17.77
CA VAL A 328 12.16 16.94 -16.47
C VAL A 328 11.53 15.67 -15.90
N VAL A 329 12.36 14.74 -15.45
CA VAL A 329 11.93 13.50 -14.79
C VAL A 329 12.33 13.58 -13.32
N LEU A 330 11.34 13.55 -12.43
CA LEU A 330 11.53 13.53 -10.99
C LEU A 330 11.22 12.10 -10.50
N LEU A 331 12.00 11.61 -9.54
CA LEU A 331 11.82 10.24 -9.05
C LEU A 331 12.11 10.12 -7.55
N THR A 332 11.61 9.08 -6.93
CA THR A 332 11.99 8.66 -5.57
C THR A 332 12.91 7.45 -5.61
N SER A 333 13.52 7.10 -4.49
CA SER A 333 14.45 5.97 -4.39
C SER A 333 13.82 4.62 -4.77
N GLY A 334 12.49 4.49 -4.66
CA GLY A 334 11.76 3.32 -5.12
C GLY A 334 11.87 3.08 -6.62
N ALA A 335 11.95 4.16 -7.42
CA ALA A 335 12.13 4.06 -8.85
C ALA A 335 13.52 3.51 -9.24
N LEU A 336 14.57 3.89 -8.51
CA LEU A 336 15.91 3.34 -8.69
C LEU A 336 15.90 1.81 -8.44
N ALA A 337 15.28 1.41 -7.34
CA ALA A 337 15.18 0.00 -6.96
C ALA A 337 14.37 -0.81 -7.97
N LEU A 338 13.25 -0.27 -8.48
CA LEU A 338 12.42 -0.92 -9.51
C LEU A 338 13.22 -1.12 -10.80
N ALA A 339 13.99 -0.11 -11.22
CA ALA A 339 14.83 -0.17 -12.42
C ALA A 339 16.12 -0.99 -12.23
N GLY A 340 16.42 -1.45 -11.00
CA GLY A 340 17.62 -2.22 -10.69
C GLY A 340 18.93 -1.42 -10.77
N VAL A 341 18.87 -0.09 -10.58
CA VAL A 341 20.02 0.82 -10.65
C VAL A 341 20.39 1.39 -9.28
N ALA A 342 21.66 1.75 -9.10
CA ALA A 342 22.17 2.20 -7.81
C ALA A 342 21.88 3.67 -7.52
N ASP A 343 21.83 4.50 -8.55
CA ASP A 343 21.78 5.96 -8.42
C ASP A 343 21.07 6.64 -9.60
N VAL A 344 21.01 7.96 -9.57
CA VAL A 344 20.38 8.78 -10.59
C VAL A 344 21.13 8.75 -11.93
N ASP A 345 22.44 8.50 -11.93
CA ASP A 345 23.22 8.38 -13.16
C ASP A 345 22.85 7.09 -13.90
N GLY A 346 22.74 5.96 -13.18
CA GLY A 346 22.22 4.71 -13.76
C GLY A 346 20.77 4.83 -14.24
N PHE A 347 19.94 5.64 -13.55
CA PHE A 347 18.57 5.89 -14.01
C PHE A 347 18.52 6.77 -15.27
N ALA A 348 19.53 7.62 -15.50
CA ALA A 348 19.64 8.41 -16.74
C ALA A 348 19.76 7.50 -17.98
N ASP A 349 20.45 6.37 -17.88
CA ASP A 349 20.54 5.38 -18.96
C ASP A 349 19.16 4.75 -19.25
N VAL A 350 18.36 4.47 -18.22
CA VAL A 350 16.99 3.97 -18.37
C VAL A 350 16.10 4.99 -19.08
N VAL A 351 16.21 6.27 -18.72
CA VAL A 351 15.45 7.37 -19.35
C VAL A 351 15.87 7.55 -20.82
N ALA A 352 17.16 7.46 -21.11
CA ALA A 352 17.69 7.55 -22.47
C ALA A 352 17.26 6.36 -23.34
N ALA A 353 17.18 5.15 -22.76
CA ALA A 353 16.73 3.96 -23.48
C ALA A 353 15.23 3.96 -23.79
N HIS A 354 14.41 4.73 -23.04
CA HIS A 354 12.95 4.79 -23.19
C HIS A 354 12.45 6.23 -23.37
N PRO A 355 12.82 6.90 -24.47
CA PRO A 355 12.51 8.32 -24.66
C PRO A 355 11.00 8.60 -24.77
N ASP A 356 10.24 7.68 -25.35
CA ASP A 356 8.82 7.89 -25.65
C ASP A 356 7.89 7.26 -24.61
N ASP A 357 8.28 6.14 -23.98
CA ASP A 357 7.42 5.36 -23.08
C ASP A 357 8.14 4.88 -21.80
N LEU A 358 8.77 5.80 -21.08
CA LEU A 358 9.43 5.50 -19.81
C LEU A 358 8.44 4.93 -18.77
N LEU A 359 7.25 5.55 -18.64
CA LEU A 359 6.29 5.12 -17.62
C LEU A 359 5.67 3.76 -17.94
N GLY A 360 5.43 3.44 -19.22
CA GLY A 360 4.98 2.13 -19.66
C GLY A 360 6.02 1.04 -19.38
N HIS A 361 7.29 1.33 -19.71
CA HIS A 361 8.40 0.43 -19.37
C HIS A 361 8.45 0.13 -17.87
N LEU A 362 8.42 1.17 -17.01
CA LEU A 362 8.46 1.01 -15.56
C LEU A 362 7.23 0.28 -15.01
N ARG A 363 6.03 0.51 -15.57
CA ARG A 363 4.83 -0.27 -15.21
C ARG A 363 5.01 -1.76 -15.51
N GLY A 364 5.67 -2.09 -16.62
CA GLY A 364 5.95 -3.48 -16.98
C GLY A 364 6.93 -4.18 -16.03
N LEU A 365 7.73 -3.43 -15.27
CA LEU A 365 8.65 -3.97 -14.26
C LEU A 365 8.00 -4.17 -12.88
N LEU A 366 6.78 -3.63 -12.65
CA LEU A 366 6.13 -3.76 -11.35
C LEU A 366 5.81 -5.23 -11.05
N PRO A 367 6.22 -5.74 -9.88
CA PRO A 367 5.80 -7.06 -9.41
C PRO A 367 4.28 -7.12 -9.22
N ALA A 368 3.69 -8.31 -9.35
CA ALA A 368 2.25 -8.51 -9.19
C ALA A 368 1.74 -8.14 -7.77
N ASP A 369 2.61 -8.24 -6.77
CA ASP A 369 2.36 -7.92 -5.35
C ASP A 369 2.75 -6.47 -4.97
N GLY A 370 3.08 -5.63 -5.95
CA GLY A 370 3.45 -4.23 -5.76
C GLY A 370 4.95 -4.00 -5.62
N ALA A 371 5.36 -2.72 -5.46
CA ALA A 371 6.77 -2.33 -5.47
C ALA A 371 7.54 -2.62 -4.17
N GLY A 372 6.90 -3.11 -3.11
CA GLY A 372 7.49 -3.38 -1.79
C GLY A 372 7.97 -2.14 -1.02
N ARG A 373 7.86 -0.95 -1.62
CA ARG A 373 8.17 0.38 -1.07
C ARG A 373 7.45 1.47 -1.85
N ASP A 374 7.41 2.69 -1.31
CA ASP A 374 6.95 3.84 -2.07
C ASP A 374 7.76 4.00 -3.36
N LEU A 375 7.07 4.35 -4.43
CA LEU A 375 7.66 4.60 -5.73
C LEU A 375 6.96 5.76 -6.41
N ALA A 376 7.73 6.72 -6.92
CA ALA A 376 7.22 7.75 -7.78
C ALA A 376 8.19 8.06 -8.92
N VAL A 377 7.64 8.22 -10.12
CA VAL A 377 8.30 8.84 -11.26
C VAL A 377 7.33 9.83 -11.88
N VAL A 378 7.70 11.09 -11.96
CA VAL A 378 6.87 12.18 -12.52
C VAL A 378 7.60 12.80 -13.69
N GLN A 379 6.92 13.01 -14.79
CA GLN A 379 7.44 13.69 -15.98
C GLN A 379 6.73 15.03 -16.18
N VAL A 380 7.51 16.09 -16.27
CA VAL A 380 7.05 17.42 -16.70
C VAL A 380 7.62 17.67 -18.07
N ARG A 381 6.78 17.68 -19.09
CA ARG A 381 7.20 17.80 -20.51
C ARG A 381 6.71 19.10 -21.12
N ARG A 382 7.56 19.74 -21.93
CA ARG A 382 7.15 20.82 -22.82
C ARG A 382 6.57 20.25 -24.12
N THR A 383 5.35 20.66 -24.50
CA THR A 383 4.63 20.22 -25.71
C THR A 383 4.42 21.35 -26.69
#